data_8dcce78bd13fa0c097ad699903e2f76b
#
_entry.id   8dcce78bd13fa0c097ad699903e2f76b
#
_cell.length_a   1.000
_cell.length_b   1.000
_cell.length_c   1.000
_cell.angle_alpha   90.00
_cell.angle_beta   90.00
_cell.angle_gamma   90.00
#
_symmetry.space_group_name_H-M   'P 1'
#
loop_
_entity.id
_entity.type
_entity.pdbx_description
1 polymer ?
#
loop_
_entity_poly.entity_id
_entity_poly.type
_entity_poly.pdbx_seq_one_letter_code
_entity_poly.pdbx_strand_id
1 'polypeptide(L)'
;AAGGLNIIFKTILDPDDEVIVFAPFFGEYRQYAANFDAKIVIVQPNLETFQPDLADLEAKITARTKALIVNTPNNPTGVIYKPQTMEQIGAILEKKQAEFGTDIYLISDEPYRELVYDGNKEDFLTKYYRNTLVGYSFSKSLSLPGERIGYVVVPDEAADAEELIRGIEISNRTLGFVNAPSLIQKAVARCLEEKTDVTFYDENRSRLYEGLTKLGFICIKPEGAFYLWVKSPVENEEEFVNEGKKFNLLMVKGSAFGCPGFVRLAYCVSHETVEHSLPAFAKLAAVYGLEK
;
A
#
# COMPACT_ATOMS: atom_id res chain seq x y z
N ALA A 1 11.32 1.14 -0.72
CA ALA A 1 10.34 0.72 -1.74
C ALA A 1 10.26 1.70 -2.92
N ALA A 2 9.99 3.01 -2.72
CA ALA A 2 9.77 3.96 -3.82
C ALA A 2 10.85 3.91 -4.93
N GLY A 3 12.14 3.96 -4.56
CA GLY A 3 13.23 3.78 -5.53
C GLY A 3 13.20 2.40 -6.19
N GLY A 4 12.93 1.34 -5.40
CA GLY A 4 12.81 -0.02 -5.92
C GLY A 4 11.69 -0.17 -6.96
N LEU A 5 10.51 0.43 -6.71
CA LEU A 5 9.40 0.43 -7.67
C LEU A 5 9.77 1.14 -8.98
N ASN A 6 10.42 2.30 -8.91
CA ASN A 6 10.90 2.99 -10.11
C ASN A 6 11.97 2.18 -10.86
N ILE A 7 12.85 1.46 -10.16
CA ILE A 7 13.83 0.55 -10.75
C ILE A 7 13.13 -0.61 -11.47
N ILE A 8 12.15 -1.24 -10.81
CA ILE A 8 11.34 -2.31 -11.42
C ILE A 8 10.66 -1.78 -12.68
N PHE A 9 9.95 -0.67 -12.58
CA PHE A 9 9.23 -0.07 -13.72
C PHE A 9 10.16 0.27 -14.88
N LYS A 10 11.33 0.88 -14.60
CA LYS A 10 12.34 1.16 -15.63
C LYS A 10 12.84 -0.10 -16.32
N THR A 11 12.81 -1.24 -15.63
CA THR A 11 13.30 -2.53 -16.17
C THR A 11 12.26 -3.22 -17.04
N ILE A 12 10.97 -3.18 -16.63
CA ILE A 12 9.95 -4.04 -17.25
C ILE A 12 8.95 -3.31 -18.17
N LEU A 13 8.83 -1.97 -18.06
CA LEU A 13 7.80 -1.23 -18.78
C LEU A 13 8.32 -0.64 -20.10
N ASP A 14 7.51 -0.80 -21.12
CA ASP A 14 7.59 -0.06 -22.38
C ASP A 14 6.48 1.02 -22.44
N PRO A 15 6.60 2.02 -23.31
CA PRO A 15 5.54 3.01 -23.53
C PRO A 15 4.19 2.34 -23.88
N ASP A 16 3.11 2.87 -23.29
CA ASP A 16 1.74 2.36 -23.41
C ASP A 16 1.45 1.04 -22.69
N ASP A 17 2.41 0.46 -21.97
CA ASP A 17 2.13 -0.67 -21.08
C ASP A 17 1.14 -0.28 -19.96
N GLU A 18 0.42 -1.27 -19.46
CA GLU A 18 -0.57 -1.10 -18.41
C GLU A 18 -0.06 -1.69 -17.09
N VAL A 19 -0.20 -0.89 -16.02
CA VAL A 19 0.04 -1.31 -14.64
C VAL A 19 -1.27 -1.27 -13.88
N ILE A 20 -1.73 -2.43 -13.42
CA ILE A 20 -2.96 -2.55 -12.65
C ILE A 20 -2.69 -2.23 -11.18
N VAL A 21 -3.62 -1.53 -10.54
CA VAL A 21 -3.63 -1.25 -9.10
C VAL A 21 -5.03 -1.47 -8.53
N PHE A 22 -5.12 -1.91 -7.29
CA PHE A 22 -6.37 -2.02 -6.55
C PHE A 22 -6.66 -0.73 -5.79
N ALA A 23 -7.80 -0.09 -6.09
CA ALA A 23 -8.23 1.05 -5.29
C ALA A 23 -8.71 0.59 -3.89
N PRO A 24 -8.47 1.36 -2.82
CA PRO A 24 -7.58 2.52 -2.78
C PRO A 24 -6.10 2.11 -2.77
N PHE A 25 -5.24 2.91 -3.41
CA PHE A 25 -3.82 2.62 -3.59
C PHE A 25 -2.95 3.85 -3.29
N PHE A 26 -1.67 3.63 -3.07
CA PHE A 26 -0.70 4.71 -2.86
C PHE A 26 -0.61 5.59 -4.12
N GLY A 27 -1.02 6.85 -4.01
CA GLY A 27 -1.26 7.74 -5.16
C GLY A 27 -0.06 7.92 -6.09
N GLU A 28 1.17 7.84 -5.53
CA GLU A 28 2.41 8.01 -6.28
C GLU A 28 2.68 6.92 -7.33
N TYR A 29 1.98 5.78 -7.27
CA TYR A 29 2.09 4.77 -8.35
C TYR A 29 1.73 5.36 -9.73
N ARG A 30 0.82 6.35 -9.77
CA ARG A 30 0.48 7.07 -11.02
C ARG A 30 1.69 7.78 -11.62
N GLN A 31 2.44 8.51 -10.78
CA GLN A 31 3.62 9.23 -11.20
C GLN A 31 4.76 8.28 -11.57
N TYR A 32 4.92 7.18 -10.81
CA TYR A 32 5.95 6.19 -11.11
C TYR A 32 5.72 5.52 -12.47
N ALA A 33 4.48 5.14 -12.79
CA ALA A 33 4.14 4.59 -14.11
C ALA A 33 4.29 5.64 -15.22
N ALA A 34 3.84 6.87 -14.98
CA ALA A 34 3.94 7.98 -15.94
C ALA A 34 5.39 8.34 -16.29
N ASN A 35 6.37 8.13 -15.39
CA ASN A 35 7.78 8.32 -15.68
C ASN A 35 8.30 7.45 -16.84
N PHE A 36 7.57 6.41 -17.20
CA PHE A 36 7.92 5.42 -18.23
C PHE A 36 6.82 5.32 -19.31
N ASP A 37 6.00 6.36 -19.44
CA ASP A 37 4.89 6.44 -20.41
C ASP A 37 3.88 5.28 -20.30
N ALA A 38 3.81 4.61 -19.12
CA ALA A 38 2.87 3.55 -18.84
C ALA A 38 1.56 4.09 -18.22
N LYS A 39 0.50 3.32 -18.33
CA LYS A 39 -0.86 3.68 -17.90
C LYS A 39 -1.26 2.92 -16.65
N ILE A 40 -1.85 3.62 -15.68
CA ILE A 40 -2.48 2.98 -14.53
C ILE A 40 -3.90 2.54 -14.89
N VAL A 41 -4.18 1.26 -14.67
CA VAL A 41 -5.51 0.66 -14.76
C VAL A 41 -6.00 0.37 -13.35
N ILE A 42 -7.16 0.92 -12.98
CA ILE A 42 -7.67 0.84 -11.61
C ILE A 42 -8.73 -0.23 -11.51
N VAL A 43 -8.51 -1.21 -10.65
CA VAL A 43 -9.50 -2.21 -10.23
C VAL A 43 -10.21 -1.71 -8.99
N GLN A 44 -11.55 -1.79 -8.99
CA GLN A 44 -12.35 -1.30 -7.87
C GLN A 44 -12.32 -2.30 -6.69
N PRO A 45 -12.43 -1.82 -5.45
CA PRO A 45 -12.52 -2.69 -4.28
C PRO A 45 -13.96 -3.10 -4.01
N ASN A 46 -14.14 -4.15 -3.23
CA ASN A 46 -15.36 -4.31 -2.46
C ASN A 46 -15.38 -3.22 -1.36
N LEU A 47 -16.36 -2.32 -1.38
CA LEU A 47 -16.41 -1.16 -0.47
C LEU A 47 -16.73 -1.49 0.99
N GLU A 48 -17.12 -2.74 1.29
CA GLU A 48 -17.36 -3.20 2.67
C GLU A 48 -16.11 -3.80 3.30
N THR A 49 -15.38 -4.61 2.51
CA THR A 49 -14.22 -5.36 3.01
C THR A 49 -12.88 -4.82 2.55
N PHE A 50 -12.86 -3.99 1.53
CA PHE A 50 -11.66 -3.50 0.82
C PHE A 50 -10.74 -4.62 0.32
N GLN A 51 -11.29 -5.84 0.14
CA GLN A 51 -10.64 -6.87 -0.68
C GLN A 51 -10.78 -6.51 -2.17
N PRO A 52 -9.82 -6.90 -3.03
CA PRO A 52 -9.90 -6.70 -4.48
C PRO A 52 -11.16 -7.32 -5.10
N ASP A 53 -11.76 -6.63 -6.07
CA ASP A 53 -12.77 -7.24 -6.94
C ASP A 53 -12.07 -8.06 -8.03
N LEU A 54 -12.15 -9.38 -7.90
CA LEU A 54 -11.45 -10.31 -8.81
C LEU A 54 -12.12 -10.39 -10.20
N ALA A 55 -13.43 -10.14 -10.28
CA ALA A 55 -14.12 -10.11 -11.57
C ALA A 55 -13.70 -8.86 -12.36
N ASP A 56 -13.61 -7.72 -11.68
CA ASP A 56 -13.11 -6.47 -12.28
C ASP A 56 -11.63 -6.59 -12.66
N LEU A 57 -10.80 -7.28 -11.84
CA LEU A 57 -9.41 -7.58 -12.18
C LEU A 57 -9.33 -8.37 -13.48
N GLU A 58 -10.02 -9.51 -13.57
CA GLU A 58 -9.96 -10.39 -14.74
C GLU A 58 -10.43 -9.68 -16.02
N ALA A 59 -11.46 -8.84 -15.92
CA ALA A 59 -11.98 -8.07 -17.04
C ALA A 59 -11.04 -6.96 -17.54
N LYS A 60 -10.18 -6.44 -16.68
CA LYS A 60 -9.27 -5.32 -16.99
C LYS A 60 -7.88 -5.74 -17.45
N ILE A 61 -7.51 -7.01 -17.32
CA ILE A 61 -6.23 -7.50 -17.85
C ILE A 61 -6.33 -7.58 -19.37
N THR A 62 -5.39 -6.96 -20.07
CA THR A 62 -5.27 -6.93 -21.53
C THR A 62 -3.90 -7.44 -21.98
N ALA A 63 -3.70 -7.59 -23.28
CA ALA A 63 -2.39 -7.91 -23.85
C ALA A 63 -1.30 -6.85 -23.58
N ARG A 64 -1.67 -5.66 -23.11
CA ARG A 64 -0.75 -4.59 -22.68
C ARG A 64 -0.46 -4.60 -21.16
N THR A 65 -1.16 -5.41 -20.41
CA THR A 65 -0.94 -5.51 -18.96
C THR A 65 0.42 -6.13 -18.69
N LYS A 66 1.33 -5.33 -18.15
CA LYS A 66 2.71 -5.75 -17.83
C LYS A 66 2.89 -6.04 -16.35
N ALA A 67 2.17 -5.33 -15.48
CA ALA A 67 2.30 -5.49 -14.04
C ALA A 67 0.99 -5.30 -13.29
N LEU A 68 0.88 -5.98 -12.14
CA LEU A 68 -0.11 -5.75 -11.09
C LEU A 68 0.63 -5.39 -9.80
N ILE A 69 0.30 -4.23 -9.18
CA ILE A 69 0.85 -3.88 -7.87
C ILE A 69 -0.10 -4.36 -6.78
N VAL A 70 0.45 -5.07 -5.81
CA VAL A 70 -0.22 -5.45 -4.56
C VAL A 70 0.51 -4.82 -3.38
N ASN A 71 -0.22 -4.07 -2.56
CA ASN A 71 0.28 -3.48 -1.32
C ASN A 71 -0.57 -4.01 -0.16
N THR A 72 -0.02 -4.93 0.61
CA THR A 72 -0.66 -5.56 1.76
C THR A 72 0.39 -5.76 2.87
N PRO A 73 0.13 -5.36 4.14
CA PRO A 73 -1.01 -4.57 4.60
C PRO A 73 -1.16 -3.25 3.83
N ASN A 74 -2.41 -2.90 3.49
CA ASN A 74 -2.68 -1.85 2.51
C ASN A 74 -2.54 -0.44 3.08
N ASN A 75 -1.92 0.44 2.32
CA ASN A 75 -2.03 1.89 2.46
C ASN A 75 -3.02 2.41 1.40
N PRO A 76 -4.23 2.89 1.78
CA PRO A 76 -4.55 3.57 3.04
C PRO A 76 -5.43 2.79 4.03
N THR A 77 -5.95 1.61 3.71
CA THR A 77 -7.03 0.97 4.47
C THR A 77 -6.59 0.23 5.73
N GLY A 78 -5.33 -0.22 5.78
CA GLY A 78 -4.84 -1.14 6.80
C GLY A 78 -5.34 -2.58 6.65
N VAL A 79 -6.06 -2.91 5.58
CA VAL A 79 -6.58 -4.26 5.32
C VAL A 79 -5.46 -5.18 4.84
N ILE A 80 -5.50 -6.44 5.26
CA ILE A 80 -4.65 -7.51 4.75
C ILE A 80 -5.44 -8.30 3.71
N TYR A 81 -4.86 -8.56 2.53
CA TYR A 81 -5.49 -9.39 1.53
C TYR A 81 -5.41 -10.87 1.95
N LYS A 82 -6.57 -11.54 1.90
CA LYS A 82 -6.67 -12.92 2.38
C LYS A 82 -5.88 -13.89 1.49
N PRO A 83 -5.32 -14.98 2.07
CA PRO A 83 -4.62 -15.99 1.29
C PRO A 83 -5.42 -16.50 0.09
N GLN A 84 -6.72 -16.76 0.26
CA GLN A 84 -7.60 -17.20 -0.82
C GLN A 84 -7.75 -16.15 -1.94
N THR A 85 -7.76 -14.87 -1.59
CA THR A 85 -7.77 -13.77 -2.57
C THR A 85 -6.47 -13.79 -3.38
N MET A 86 -5.31 -13.99 -2.72
CA MET A 86 -4.02 -14.04 -3.39
C MET A 86 -3.86 -15.27 -4.28
N GLU A 87 -4.35 -16.44 -3.85
CA GLU A 87 -4.41 -17.66 -4.68
C GLU A 87 -5.23 -17.42 -5.97
N GLN A 88 -6.37 -16.77 -5.85
CA GLN A 88 -7.21 -16.44 -7.00
C GLN A 88 -6.58 -15.40 -7.92
N ILE A 89 -5.90 -14.39 -7.38
CA ILE A 89 -5.13 -13.43 -8.17
C ILE A 89 -4.05 -14.16 -8.97
N GLY A 90 -3.25 -15.04 -8.34
CA GLY A 90 -2.24 -15.84 -9.01
C GLY A 90 -2.82 -16.68 -10.15
N ALA A 91 -3.95 -17.35 -9.91
CA ALA A 91 -4.63 -18.15 -10.94
C ALA A 91 -5.15 -17.30 -12.12
N ILE A 92 -5.68 -16.10 -11.86
CA ILE A 92 -6.10 -15.14 -12.90
C ILE A 92 -4.90 -14.70 -13.74
N LEU A 93 -3.78 -14.35 -13.11
CA LEU A 93 -2.58 -13.92 -13.81
C LEU A 93 -2.01 -15.04 -14.69
N GLU A 94 -1.90 -16.28 -14.18
CA GLU A 94 -1.46 -17.43 -14.98
C GLU A 94 -2.36 -17.68 -16.19
N LYS A 95 -3.68 -17.63 -16.00
CA LYS A 95 -4.65 -17.78 -17.08
C LYS A 95 -4.46 -16.69 -18.15
N LYS A 96 -4.30 -15.44 -17.74
CA LYS A 96 -4.19 -14.29 -18.64
C LYS A 96 -2.85 -14.26 -19.38
N GLN A 97 -1.75 -14.66 -18.74
CA GLN A 97 -0.48 -14.85 -19.42
C GLN A 97 -0.60 -15.88 -20.55
N ALA A 98 -1.24 -17.03 -20.26
CA ALA A 98 -1.47 -18.05 -21.29
C ALA A 98 -2.38 -17.56 -22.42
N GLU A 99 -3.41 -16.74 -22.09
CA GLU A 99 -4.34 -16.17 -23.07
C GLU A 99 -3.66 -15.20 -24.04
N PHE A 100 -2.78 -14.32 -23.52
CA PHE A 100 -2.19 -13.25 -24.32
C PHE A 100 -0.76 -13.56 -24.83
N GLY A 101 -0.12 -14.60 -24.29
CA GLY A 101 1.25 -14.97 -24.64
C GLY A 101 2.27 -13.93 -24.18
N THR A 102 2.00 -13.26 -23.04
CA THR A 102 2.86 -12.20 -22.46
C THR A 102 3.12 -12.48 -20.99
N ASP A 103 4.29 -12.10 -20.47
CA ASP A 103 4.55 -12.17 -19.04
C ASP A 103 3.94 -10.98 -18.31
N ILE A 104 3.22 -11.29 -17.21
CA ILE A 104 2.65 -10.30 -16.30
C ILE A 104 3.37 -10.46 -14.95
N TYR A 105 3.91 -9.37 -14.41
CA TYR A 105 4.61 -9.38 -13.13
C TYR A 105 3.69 -8.89 -12.01
N LEU A 106 3.63 -9.64 -10.90
CA LEU A 106 3.06 -9.15 -9.65
C LEU A 106 4.16 -8.39 -8.91
N ILE A 107 3.92 -7.12 -8.61
CA ILE A 107 4.83 -6.30 -7.81
C ILE A 107 4.28 -6.23 -6.39
N SER A 108 4.95 -6.89 -5.45
CA SER A 108 4.63 -6.85 -4.03
C SER A 108 5.32 -5.66 -3.39
N ASP A 109 4.55 -4.61 -3.05
CA ASP A 109 5.05 -3.45 -2.30
C ASP A 109 4.83 -3.67 -0.81
N GLU A 110 5.89 -4.01 -0.07
CA GLU A 110 5.85 -4.58 1.27
C GLU A 110 6.44 -3.70 2.39
N PRO A 111 6.23 -2.40 2.44
CA PRO A 111 6.81 -1.57 3.50
C PRO A 111 6.17 -1.79 4.88
N TYR A 112 5.01 -2.47 4.96
CA TYR A 112 4.23 -2.67 6.19
C TYR A 112 4.17 -4.14 6.65
N ARG A 113 4.92 -5.04 6.06
CA ARG A 113 4.89 -6.49 6.32
C ARG A 113 4.90 -6.85 7.82
N GLU A 114 5.75 -6.19 8.60
CA GLU A 114 5.91 -6.46 10.03
C GLU A 114 4.87 -5.76 10.91
N LEU A 115 4.10 -4.83 10.35
CA LEU A 115 3.09 -4.08 11.06
C LEU A 115 1.73 -4.75 10.92
N VAL A 116 1.51 -5.80 11.68
CA VAL A 116 0.27 -6.60 11.68
C VAL A 116 -0.27 -6.75 13.11
N TYR A 117 -1.60 -6.80 13.25
CA TYR A 117 -2.30 -6.79 14.52
C TYR A 117 -3.20 -8.02 14.69
N ASP A 118 -3.73 -8.21 15.89
CA ASP A 118 -4.72 -9.24 16.21
C ASP A 118 -4.26 -10.68 15.86
N GLY A 119 -2.93 -10.93 15.88
CA GLY A 119 -2.35 -12.23 15.54
C GLY A 119 -2.36 -12.57 14.05
N ASN A 120 -2.72 -11.61 13.20
CA ASN A 120 -2.61 -11.75 11.76
C ASN A 120 -1.15 -11.96 11.32
N LYS A 121 -0.99 -12.56 10.16
CA LYS A 121 0.31 -12.76 9.51
C LYS A 121 0.19 -12.38 8.05
N GLU A 122 1.25 -11.78 7.52
CA GLU A 122 1.38 -11.48 6.10
C GLU A 122 2.23 -12.55 5.43
N ASP A 123 1.67 -13.22 4.44
CA ASP A 123 2.41 -14.20 3.64
C ASP A 123 3.34 -13.51 2.63
N PHE A 124 4.40 -14.18 2.21
CA PHE A 124 5.18 -13.75 1.06
C PHE A 124 4.39 -14.01 -0.23
N LEU A 125 4.15 -12.98 -1.04
CA LEU A 125 3.32 -13.11 -2.24
C LEU A 125 3.97 -13.98 -3.33
N THR A 126 5.29 -14.18 -3.28
CA THR A 126 6.02 -15.14 -4.09
C THR A 126 5.49 -16.59 -3.97
N LYS A 127 4.81 -16.89 -2.85
CA LYS A 127 4.15 -18.18 -2.63
C LYS A 127 2.96 -18.42 -3.56
N TYR A 128 2.32 -17.36 -4.03
CA TYR A 128 1.07 -17.43 -4.78
C TYR A 128 1.24 -17.28 -6.29
N TYR A 129 2.34 -16.67 -6.70
CA TYR A 129 2.59 -16.42 -8.12
C TYR A 129 4.08 -16.30 -8.39
N ARG A 130 4.59 -17.09 -9.35
CA ARG A 130 6.04 -17.20 -9.63
C ARG A 130 6.66 -15.89 -10.11
N ASN A 131 5.95 -15.13 -10.98
CA ASN A 131 6.45 -13.87 -11.52
C ASN A 131 6.21 -12.69 -10.54
N THR A 132 6.55 -12.88 -9.26
CA THR A 132 6.40 -11.88 -8.21
C THR A 132 7.73 -11.19 -7.90
N LEU A 133 7.78 -9.87 -8.14
CA LEU A 133 8.91 -9.02 -7.76
C LEU A 133 8.57 -8.32 -6.44
N VAL A 134 9.49 -8.36 -5.46
CA VAL A 134 9.23 -7.74 -4.14
C VAL A 134 9.98 -6.43 -4.00
N GLY A 135 9.28 -5.37 -3.61
CA GLY A 135 9.83 -4.09 -3.21
C GLY A 135 9.70 -3.88 -1.70
N TYR A 136 10.82 -3.95 -0.98
CA TYR A 136 10.84 -3.81 0.48
C TYR A 136 11.56 -2.53 0.94
N SER A 137 11.19 -2.03 2.13
CA SER A 137 11.81 -0.86 2.74
C SER A 137 11.92 -0.97 4.25
N PHE A 138 13.06 -0.63 4.82
CA PHE A 138 13.26 -0.49 6.26
C PHE A 138 12.66 0.80 6.85
N SER A 139 11.98 1.60 6.04
CA SER A 139 11.37 2.86 6.46
C SER A 139 10.35 2.69 7.58
N LYS A 140 9.67 1.54 7.66
CA LYS A 140 8.61 1.27 8.64
C LYS A 140 9.06 0.25 9.69
N SER A 141 9.60 -0.89 9.26
CA SER A 141 10.03 -1.97 10.15
C SER A 141 11.15 -1.57 11.13
N LEU A 142 12.06 -0.68 10.73
CA LEU A 142 13.12 -0.17 11.57
C LEU A 142 12.98 1.35 11.88
N SER A 143 11.85 1.97 11.51
CA SER A 143 11.62 3.41 11.71
C SER A 143 12.72 4.30 11.08
N LEU A 144 13.25 3.91 9.92
CA LEU A 144 14.34 4.59 9.22
C LEU A 144 13.90 5.25 7.89
N PRO A 145 12.81 6.04 7.85
CA PRO A 145 12.32 6.60 6.58
C PRO A 145 13.29 7.61 5.95
N GLY A 146 14.10 8.30 6.77
CA GLY A 146 15.07 9.29 6.32
C GLY A 146 16.32 8.68 5.69
N GLU A 147 16.66 7.42 6.02
CA GLU A 147 17.90 6.77 5.59
C GLU A 147 17.83 6.19 4.17
N ARG A 148 16.64 6.15 3.57
CA ARG A 148 16.40 5.76 2.17
C ARG A 148 16.98 4.40 1.80
N ILE A 149 16.74 3.38 2.62
CA ILE A 149 17.25 2.02 2.43
C ILE A 149 16.12 0.99 2.30
N GLY A 150 16.31 0.05 1.39
CA GLY A 150 15.42 -1.06 1.09
C GLY A 150 16.08 -1.97 0.05
N TYR A 151 15.34 -2.92 -0.47
CA TYR A 151 15.82 -3.85 -1.49
C TYR A 151 14.69 -4.29 -2.44
N VAL A 152 15.08 -4.87 -3.56
CA VAL A 152 14.20 -5.57 -4.50
C VAL A 152 14.59 -7.05 -4.49
N VAL A 153 13.60 -7.94 -4.52
CA VAL A 153 13.80 -9.37 -4.68
C VAL A 153 13.25 -9.80 -6.03
N VAL A 154 14.03 -10.55 -6.75
CA VAL A 154 13.64 -11.30 -7.96
C VAL A 154 13.80 -12.77 -7.63
N PRO A 155 12.72 -13.55 -7.51
CA PRO A 155 12.80 -15.00 -7.31
C PRO A 155 13.40 -15.69 -8.53
N ASP A 156 14.13 -16.79 -8.29
CA ASP A 156 14.76 -17.59 -9.38
C ASP A 156 13.71 -18.21 -10.32
N GLU A 157 12.48 -18.39 -9.83
CA GLU A 157 11.35 -18.94 -10.59
C GLU A 157 10.64 -17.92 -11.49
N ALA A 158 10.97 -16.63 -11.37
CA ALA A 158 10.39 -15.61 -12.21
C ALA A 158 10.82 -15.77 -13.67
N ALA A 159 9.92 -15.46 -14.61
CA ALA A 159 10.28 -15.43 -16.02
C ALA A 159 11.45 -14.45 -16.23
N ASP A 160 12.44 -14.87 -17.00
CA ASP A 160 13.63 -14.09 -17.34
C ASP A 160 14.39 -13.54 -16.10
N ALA A 161 14.46 -14.32 -15.00
CA ALA A 161 15.02 -13.88 -13.72
C ALA A 161 16.43 -13.31 -13.83
N GLU A 162 17.34 -13.94 -14.60
CA GLU A 162 18.69 -13.42 -14.81
C GLU A 162 18.72 -12.09 -15.57
N GLU A 163 17.89 -11.95 -16.61
CA GLU A 163 17.74 -10.74 -17.39
C GLU A 163 17.11 -9.62 -16.55
N LEU A 164 16.13 -9.95 -15.72
CA LEU A 164 15.51 -9.01 -14.78
C LEU A 164 16.53 -8.48 -13.77
N ILE A 165 17.36 -9.35 -13.18
CA ILE A 165 18.41 -8.93 -12.23
C ILE A 165 19.39 -7.98 -12.92
N ARG A 166 19.87 -8.30 -14.12
CA ARG A 166 20.76 -7.44 -14.89
C ARG A 166 20.09 -6.09 -15.25
N GLY A 167 18.82 -6.14 -15.68
CA GLY A 167 18.04 -4.95 -16.00
C GLY A 167 17.83 -4.06 -14.78
N ILE A 168 17.55 -4.64 -13.60
CA ILE A 168 17.40 -3.94 -12.33
C ILE A 168 18.72 -3.25 -11.92
N GLU A 169 19.86 -3.94 -12.06
CA GLU A 169 21.19 -3.34 -11.78
C GLU A 169 21.48 -2.14 -12.68
N ILE A 170 21.21 -2.25 -13.98
CA ILE A 170 21.40 -1.15 -14.95
C ILE A 170 20.43 -0.01 -14.63
N SER A 171 19.16 -0.32 -14.39
CA SER A 171 18.12 0.66 -14.07
C SER A 171 18.42 1.41 -12.78
N ASN A 172 18.90 0.73 -11.75
CA ASN A 172 19.34 1.33 -10.49
C ASN A 172 20.46 2.37 -10.71
N ARG A 173 21.42 2.07 -11.58
CA ARG A 173 22.52 2.99 -11.91
C ARG A 173 22.05 4.15 -12.77
N THR A 174 21.25 3.89 -13.79
CA THR A 174 20.80 4.92 -14.74
C THR A 174 19.80 5.90 -14.13
N LEU A 175 18.99 5.45 -13.15
CA LEU A 175 18.13 6.32 -12.37
C LEU A 175 18.88 7.14 -11.30
N GLY A 176 20.18 6.89 -11.11
CA GLY A 176 21.03 7.65 -10.20
C GLY A 176 20.97 7.21 -8.74
N PHE A 177 20.27 6.13 -8.39
CA PHE A 177 20.25 5.61 -7.01
C PHE A 177 21.58 4.93 -6.65
N VAL A 178 22.12 4.13 -7.55
CA VAL A 178 23.41 3.40 -7.47
C VAL A 178 23.46 2.42 -6.30
N ASN A 179 23.54 2.92 -5.06
CA ASN A 179 23.56 2.12 -3.83
C ASN A 179 22.95 2.92 -2.66
N ALA A 180 22.39 2.21 -1.68
CA ALA A 180 22.13 2.80 -0.39
C ALA A 180 23.47 3.19 0.29
N PRO A 181 23.52 4.23 1.16
CA PRO A 181 24.74 4.64 1.85
C PRO A 181 25.40 3.49 2.61
N SER A 182 26.71 3.27 2.42
CA SER A 182 27.41 2.11 2.96
C SER A 182 27.39 2.04 4.49
N LEU A 183 27.42 3.18 5.18
CA LEU A 183 27.28 3.26 6.63
C LEU A 183 25.92 2.70 7.07
N ILE A 184 24.85 3.09 6.39
CA ILE A 184 23.49 2.65 6.70
C ILE A 184 23.30 1.17 6.41
N GLN A 185 23.88 0.66 5.30
CA GLN A 185 23.86 -0.79 5.02
C GLN A 185 24.50 -1.59 6.17
N LYS A 186 25.65 -1.13 6.69
CA LYS A 186 26.34 -1.79 7.83
C LYS A 186 25.55 -1.67 9.13
N ALA A 187 24.85 -0.56 9.37
CA ALA A 187 23.99 -0.39 10.52
C ALA A 187 22.78 -1.33 10.45
N VAL A 188 22.07 -1.33 9.33
CA VAL A 188 20.91 -2.21 9.10
C VAL A 188 21.29 -3.69 9.20
N ALA A 189 22.45 -4.09 8.66
CA ALA A 189 22.92 -5.47 8.77
C ALA A 189 23.07 -5.97 10.23
N ARG A 190 23.21 -5.07 11.20
CA ARG A 190 23.26 -5.40 12.63
C ARG A 190 21.90 -5.35 13.32
N CYS A 191 20.89 -4.85 12.64
CA CYS A 191 19.55 -4.65 13.16
C CYS A 191 18.48 -5.49 12.43
N LEU A 192 18.89 -6.50 11.66
CA LEU A 192 17.95 -7.33 10.87
C LEU A 192 16.99 -8.13 11.75
N GLU A 193 17.43 -8.49 12.97
CA GLU A 193 16.60 -9.21 13.95
C GLU A 193 15.75 -8.26 14.83
N GLU A 194 16.00 -6.95 14.73
CA GLU A 194 15.27 -5.95 15.51
C GLU A 194 13.88 -5.75 14.90
N LYS A 195 12.94 -5.43 15.78
CA LYS A 195 11.54 -5.21 15.39
C LYS A 195 11.06 -3.88 15.92
N THR A 196 10.19 -3.24 15.14
CA THR A 196 9.45 -2.08 15.62
C THR A 196 8.47 -2.50 16.72
N ASP A 197 8.21 -1.60 17.66
CA ASP A 197 7.22 -1.83 18.72
C ASP A 197 5.81 -1.75 18.12
N VAL A 198 5.29 -2.92 17.71
CA VAL A 198 3.95 -3.05 17.15
C VAL A 198 2.87 -2.72 18.21
N THR A 199 3.15 -2.97 19.50
CA THR A 199 2.23 -2.69 20.61
C THR A 199 1.91 -1.19 20.69
N PHE A 200 2.92 -0.35 20.51
CA PHE A 200 2.72 1.11 20.46
C PHE A 200 1.70 1.54 19.39
N TYR A 201 1.81 0.97 18.19
CA TYR A 201 0.88 1.29 17.11
C TYR A 201 -0.50 0.66 17.35
N ASP A 202 -0.56 -0.53 17.93
CA ASP A 202 -1.81 -1.23 18.21
C ASP A 202 -2.65 -0.50 19.28
N GLU A 203 -2.01 0.06 20.31
CA GLU A 203 -2.68 0.91 21.30
C GLU A 203 -3.29 2.16 20.64
N ASN A 204 -2.54 2.86 19.79
CA ASN A 204 -3.04 4.00 19.04
C ASN A 204 -4.17 3.63 18.10
N ARG A 205 -4.02 2.51 17.36
CA ARG A 205 -5.06 1.95 16.50
C ARG A 205 -6.36 1.73 17.25
N SER A 206 -6.28 1.02 18.36
CA SER A 206 -7.44 0.64 19.16
C SER A 206 -8.14 1.86 19.72
N ARG A 207 -7.40 2.80 20.33
CA ARG A 207 -7.95 4.06 20.86
C ARG A 207 -8.66 4.88 19.79
N LEU A 208 -8.02 5.06 18.63
CA LEU A 208 -8.59 5.87 17.55
C LEU A 208 -9.80 5.18 16.92
N TYR A 209 -9.70 3.88 16.60
CA TYR A 209 -10.78 3.12 16.00
C TYR A 209 -12.03 3.08 16.91
N GLU A 210 -11.85 2.70 18.17
CA GLU A 210 -12.96 2.64 19.12
C GLU A 210 -13.55 4.03 19.40
N GLY A 211 -12.69 5.04 19.56
CA GLY A 211 -13.12 6.41 19.81
C GLY A 211 -13.99 6.95 18.67
N LEU A 212 -13.54 6.81 17.42
CA LEU A 212 -14.31 7.27 16.27
C LEU A 212 -15.60 6.47 16.05
N THR A 213 -15.54 5.15 16.23
CA THR A 213 -16.72 4.29 16.10
C THR A 213 -17.78 4.64 17.14
N LYS A 214 -17.41 4.94 18.40
CA LYS A 214 -18.31 5.41 19.45
C LYS A 214 -18.96 6.77 19.10
N LEU A 215 -18.26 7.61 18.36
CA LEU A 215 -18.77 8.89 17.87
C LEU A 215 -19.65 8.75 16.60
N GLY A 216 -19.91 7.54 16.14
CA GLY A 216 -20.78 7.27 14.98
C GLY A 216 -20.07 7.31 13.63
N PHE A 217 -18.75 7.47 13.56
CA PHE A 217 -18.01 7.35 12.30
C PHE A 217 -17.96 5.90 11.84
N ILE A 218 -18.07 5.68 10.53
CA ILE A 218 -17.89 4.36 9.91
C ILE A 218 -16.41 4.19 9.58
N CYS A 219 -15.74 3.30 10.31
CA CYS A 219 -14.31 3.03 10.18
C CYS A 219 -14.07 1.60 9.74
N ILE A 220 -13.11 1.40 8.84
CA ILE A 220 -12.59 0.06 8.52
C ILE A 220 -11.55 -0.28 9.60
N LYS A 221 -11.74 -1.42 10.31
CA LYS A 221 -10.78 -1.84 11.33
C LYS A 221 -9.47 -2.25 10.66
N PRO A 222 -8.34 -1.57 10.95
CA PRO A 222 -7.07 -1.94 10.35
C PRO A 222 -6.56 -3.28 10.91
N GLU A 223 -6.08 -4.15 10.04
CA GLU A 223 -5.43 -5.42 10.36
C GLU A 223 -3.91 -5.28 10.33
N GLY A 224 -3.41 -4.23 9.68
CA GLY A 224 -1.99 -3.89 9.58
C GLY A 224 -1.74 -2.43 9.22
N ALA A 225 -0.48 -2.10 8.91
CA ALA A 225 0.02 -0.75 8.67
C ALA A 225 -0.22 0.18 9.87
N PHE A 226 -0.39 1.48 9.66
CA PHE A 226 -0.70 2.44 10.73
C PHE A 226 -1.68 3.53 10.24
N TYR A 227 -2.67 3.10 9.45
CA TYR A 227 -3.70 3.98 8.89
C TYR A 227 -5.08 3.51 9.30
N LEU A 228 -5.97 4.46 9.54
CA LEU A 228 -7.38 4.24 9.72
C LEU A 228 -8.13 4.85 8.53
N TRP A 229 -8.95 4.03 7.90
CA TRP A 229 -9.77 4.39 6.76
C TRP A 229 -11.19 4.68 7.24
N VAL A 230 -11.64 5.91 7.06
CA VAL A 230 -12.90 6.41 7.61
C VAL A 230 -13.78 6.88 6.49
N LYS A 231 -15.03 6.44 6.46
CA LYS A 231 -16.04 6.92 5.51
C LYS A 231 -16.40 8.36 5.82
N SER A 232 -16.38 9.22 4.82
CA SER A 232 -16.86 10.58 4.96
C SER A 232 -18.36 10.60 5.27
N PRO A 233 -18.83 11.41 6.24
CA PRO A 233 -20.24 11.53 6.55
C PRO A 233 -21.04 12.28 5.46
N VAL A 234 -20.34 12.93 4.53
CA VAL A 234 -20.90 13.65 3.39
C VAL A 234 -20.27 13.18 2.09
N GLU A 235 -20.99 13.32 0.99
CA GLU A 235 -20.57 12.85 -0.32
C GLU A 235 -19.26 13.53 -0.77
N ASN A 236 -19.14 14.83 -0.54
CA ASN A 236 -17.93 15.58 -0.81
C ASN A 236 -16.95 15.49 0.38
N GLU A 237 -16.02 14.55 0.33
CA GLU A 237 -15.01 14.37 1.37
C GLU A 237 -14.10 15.60 1.58
N GLU A 238 -13.97 16.49 0.59
CA GLU A 238 -13.20 17.71 0.73
C GLU A 238 -13.83 18.69 1.72
N GLU A 239 -15.18 18.74 1.76
CA GLU A 239 -15.89 19.51 2.79
C GLU A 239 -15.60 18.94 4.18
N PHE A 240 -15.63 17.63 4.33
CA PHE A 240 -15.31 16.96 5.60
C PHE A 240 -13.87 17.24 6.04
N VAL A 241 -12.90 17.13 5.12
CA VAL A 241 -11.49 17.45 5.40
C VAL A 241 -11.32 18.92 5.79
N ASN A 242 -11.97 19.84 5.10
CA ASN A 242 -11.87 21.27 5.39
C ASN A 242 -12.57 21.65 6.71
N GLU A 243 -13.69 21.02 7.05
CA GLU A 243 -14.33 21.18 8.35
C GLU A 243 -13.43 20.67 9.48
N GLY A 244 -12.80 19.48 9.29
CA GLY A 244 -11.85 18.92 10.25
C GLY A 244 -10.68 19.84 10.58
N LYS A 245 -10.16 20.58 9.59
CA LYS A 245 -9.08 21.56 9.81
C LYS A 245 -9.44 22.65 10.82
N LYS A 246 -10.71 23.02 10.94
CA LYS A 246 -11.18 24.02 11.94
C LYS A 246 -10.99 23.52 13.37
N PHE A 247 -10.90 22.20 13.55
CA PHE A 247 -10.63 21.53 14.81
C PHE A 247 -9.19 20.99 14.92
N ASN A 248 -8.28 21.45 14.04
CA ASN A 248 -6.89 20.99 13.94
C ASN A 248 -6.75 19.51 13.59
N LEU A 249 -7.73 18.90 12.92
CA LEU A 249 -7.66 17.55 12.42
C LEU A 249 -7.15 17.55 10.97
N LEU A 250 -6.02 16.89 10.74
CA LEU A 250 -5.41 16.74 9.42
C LEU A 250 -5.72 15.35 8.86
N MET A 251 -6.51 15.31 7.81
CA MET A 251 -6.95 14.09 7.14
C MET A 251 -6.55 14.13 5.67
N VAL A 252 -6.27 12.98 5.08
CA VAL A 252 -5.99 12.88 3.65
C VAL A 252 -7.22 12.33 2.94
N LYS A 253 -7.70 13.06 1.92
CA LYS A 253 -8.90 12.68 1.17
C LYS A 253 -8.70 11.39 0.37
N GLY A 254 -9.76 10.58 0.27
CA GLY A 254 -9.75 9.28 -0.39
C GLY A 254 -9.53 9.35 -1.90
N SER A 255 -9.95 10.46 -2.53
CA SER A 255 -9.67 10.71 -3.95
C SER A 255 -8.18 10.71 -4.29
N ALA A 256 -7.30 11.09 -3.33
CA ALA A 256 -5.85 10.99 -3.50
C ALA A 256 -5.37 9.54 -3.65
N PHE A 257 -6.17 8.59 -3.17
CA PHE A 257 -5.92 7.14 -3.25
C PHE A 257 -6.81 6.45 -4.31
N GLY A 258 -7.49 7.22 -5.15
CA GLY A 258 -8.40 6.68 -6.18
C GLY A 258 -9.72 6.12 -5.63
N CYS A 259 -10.12 6.47 -4.40
CA CYS A 259 -11.33 5.99 -3.75
C CYS A 259 -12.03 7.14 -2.99
N PRO A 260 -12.79 8.00 -3.70
CA PRO A 260 -13.51 9.12 -3.09
C PRO A 260 -14.58 8.65 -2.08
N GLY A 261 -15.03 9.56 -1.22
CA GLY A 261 -16.01 9.28 -0.18
C GLY A 261 -15.42 8.76 1.13
N PHE A 262 -14.09 8.76 1.26
CA PHE A 262 -13.35 8.33 2.45
C PHE A 262 -12.24 9.32 2.80
N VAL A 263 -11.70 9.18 4.00
CA VAL A 263 -10.48 9.87 4.42
C VAL A 263 -9.54 8.92 5.13
N ARG A 264 -8.23 9.18 5.02
CA ARG A 264 -7.18 8.45 5.74
C ARG A 264 -6.71 9.26 6.94
N LEU A 265 -6.66 8.61 8.10
CA LEU A 265 -5.94 9.07 9.29
C LEU A 265 -4.69 8.22 9.48
N ALA A 266 -3.61 8.83 9.97
CA ALA A 266 -2.41 8.11 10.35
C ALA A 266 -2.30 8.13 11.89
N TYR A 267 -2.08 6.96 12.52
CA TYR A 267 -1.91 6.83 13.96
C TYR A 267 -0.46 6.53 14.38
N CYS A 268 0.50 6.73 13.48
CA CYS A 268 1.94 6.69 13.79
C CYS A 268 2.42 8.01 14.42
N VAL A 269 1.76 8.40 15.48
CA VAL A 269 1.97 9.64 16.25
C VAL A 269 2.06 9.30 17.73
N SER A 270 2.36 10.27 18.61
CA SER A 270 2.35 10.00 20.06
C SER A 270 0.94 9.62 20.57
N HIS A 271 0.87 8.84 21.65
CA HIS A 271 -0.41 8.52 22.32
C HIS A 271 -1.19 9.79 22.68
N GLU A 272 -0.48 10.81 23.18
CA GLU A 272 -1.05 12.11 23.53
C GLU A 272 -1.75 12.76 22.31
N THR A 273 -1.17 12.68 21.10
CA THR A 273 -1.78 13.22 19.88
C THR A 273 -3.09 12.49 19.57
N VAL A 274 -3.13 11.17 19.73
CA VAL A 274 -4.36 10.40 19.53
C VAL A 274 -5.42 10.80 20.57
N GLU A 275 -5.06 10.86 21.84
CA GLU A 275 -5.97 11.23 22.94
C GLU A 275 -6.54 12.66 22.75
N HIS A 276 -5.72 13.63 22.40
CA HIS A 276 -6.15 15.00 22.16
C HIS A 276 -6.98 15.16 20.88
N SER A 277 -6.88 14.24 19.92
CA SER A 277 -7.69 14.25 18.71
C SER A 277 -9.14 13.84 18.97
N LEU A 278 -9.42 12.97 19.94
CA LEU A 278 -10.78 12.44 20.16
C LEU A 278 -11.81 13.51 20.55
N PRO A 279 -11.53 14.47 21.46
CA PRO A 279 -12.43 15.60 21.71
C PRO A 279 -12.67 16.50 20.48
N ALA A 280 -11.68 16.62 19.59
CA ALA A 280 -11.83 17.35 18.33
C ALA A 280 -12.73 16.59 17.34
N PHE A 281 -12.59 15.26 17.25
CA PHE A 281 -13.51 14.43 16.48
C PHE A 281 -14.94 14.43 17.03
N ALA A 282 -15.13 14.51 18.36
CA ALA A 282 -16.46 14.67 18.95
C ALA A 282 -17.14 15.97 18.47
N LYS A 283 -16.40 17.08 18.45
CA LYS A 283 -16.92 18.34 17.90
C LYS A 283 -17.25 18.22 16.41
N LEU A 284 -16.40 17.55 15.65
CA LEU A 284 -16.62 17.32 14.22
C LEU A 284 -17.84 16.40 13.99
N ALA A 285 -18.02 15.35 14.81
CA ALA A 285 -19.19 14.46 14.76
C ALA A 285 -20.49 15.23 15.01
N ALA A 286 -20.51 16.15 15.98
CA ALA A 286 -21.66 17.01 16.27
C ALA A 286 -22.06 17.88 15.08
N VAL A 287 -21.11 18.42 14.31
CA VAL A 287 -21.39 19.19 13.08
C VAL A 287 -22.21 18.38 12.07
N TYR A 288 -21.95 17.07 11.98
CA TYR A 288 -22.62 16.15 11.05
C TYR A 288 -23.77 15.35 11.67
N GLY A 289 -24.09 15.59 12.94
CA GLY A 289 -25.18 14.91 13.63
C GLY A 289 -24.94 13.40 13.79
N LEU A 290 -23.67 12.96 13.93
CA LEU A 290 -23.30 11.56 14.09
C LEU A 290 -23.46 11.04 15.54
N GLU A 291 -23.53 11.93 16.52
CA GLU A 291 -23.70 11.55 17.92
C GLU A 291 -25.02 10.77 18.11
N LYS A 292 -24.89 9.56 18.69
CA LYS A 292 -26.05 8.72 19.10
C LYS A 292 -26.41 8.96 20.54
#